data_26830cfc4b60bb3263690f7cbc00a3fb
#
_entry.id   26830cfc4b60bb3263690f7cbc00a3fb
#
_cell.length_a   1.000
_cell.length_b   1.000
_cell.length_c   1.000
_cell.angle_alpha   90.00
_cell.angle_beta   90.00
_cell.angle_gamma   90.00
#
_symmetry.space_group_name_H-M   'P 1'
#
loop_
_entity.id
_entity.type
_entity.pdbx_description
1 polymer ?
#
loop_
_entity_poly.entity_id
_entity_poly.type
_entity_poly.pdbx_seq_one_letter_code
_entity_poly.pdbx_strand_id
1 'polypeptide(L)'
;MPRCRPGLGTAKWKRVAAAGFMGWTAYAMQAQELDLPNLDLPILLPKWEHDFSLRTGAGYRDNVGLASQSPKESAFIATGLEMILLRLPENNTQLSLFLSADDLRFLSSGPIDKEQTAFAQALVKTDCGSGWQVSLAAEYVYQDQVVDVSVTEPGLRTIPVTGHTAIVREGLRRDFANNCWMMMELPVQRQFFHEPLDDYSEYGPRLTLGKTYGHQSELSVRYEITRRRYDHEPLRDAKGFAVPHTHRESVQQDARLTWKYYWDNQRRWRATTKLAAKQSDDSGSGYFDYTRLLAGEQILFRTEVWEISAEAKLAQYDYPVQTVSVTDLAKRRSTEWGLNFRCERRVSKFLKIFAEYDRAESISNLASEQYVVNTVKGGLSWTF
;
A
#
# COMPACT_ATOMS: atom_id res chain seq x y z
N MET A 1 -17.15 1.39 -44.88
CA MET A 1 -16.36 1.30 -43.62
C MET A 1 -16.72 2.50 -42.77
N PRO A 2 -17.47 2.36 -41.69
CA PRO A 2 -17.78 3.48 -40.78
C PRO A 2 -16.64 3.65 -39.75
N ARG A 3 -16.12 4.86 -39.64
CA ARG A 3 -15.15 5.27 -38.64
C ARG A 3 -15.87 5.41 -37.30
N CYS A 4 -15.55 4.53 -36.37
CA CYS A 4 -15.92 4.71 -34.96
C CYS A 4 -15.12 5.89 -34.38
N ARG A 5 -15.80 6.92 -33.89
CA ARG A 5 -15.24 7.95 -33.02
C ARG A 5 -15.05 7.35 -31.62
N PRO A 6 -13.87 7.41 -31.03
CA PRO A 6 -13.71 7.09 -29.62
C PRO A 6 -14.22 8.27 -28.79
N GLY A 7 -15.18 8.00 -27.91
CA GLY A 7 -15.65 8.96 -26.91
C GLY A 7 -14.55 9.28 -25.91
N LEU A 8 -14.35 10.55 -25.62
CA LEU A 8 -13.50 11.08 -24.55
C LEU A 8 -14.01 10.59 -23.19
N GLY A 9 -13.51 9.46 -22.76
CA GLY A 9 -13.68 8.99 -21.39
C GLY A 9 -12.60 9.60 -20.51
N THR A 10 -12.96 10.58 -19.69
CA THR A 10 -12.09 11.08 -18.62
C THR A 10 -11.64 9.92 -17.73
N ALA A 11 -10.38 9.51 -17.88
CA ALA A 11 -9.80 8.48 -17.05
C ALA A 11 -9.61 9.04 -15.63
N LYS A 12 -10.52 8.67 -14.73
CA LYS A 12 -10.42 9.00 -13.30
C LYS A 12 -9.52 8.01 -12.60
N TRP A 13 -8.43 8.51 -12.07
CA TRP A 13 -7.51 7.79 -11.18
C TRP A 13 -8.23 7.33 -9.91
N LYS A 14 -7.94 6.15 -9.41
CA LYS A 14 -8.60 5.60 -8.24
C LYS A 14 -7.66 5.07 -7.18
N ARG A 15 -8.09 5.42 -6.02
CA ARG A 15 -7.60 5.21 -4.68
C ARG A 15 -7.72 3.76 -4.24
N VAL A 16 -6.75 3.34 -3.46
CA VAL A 16 -6.91 2.28 -2.48
C VAL A 16 -6.77 2.95 -1.11
N ALA A 17 -7.87 3.05 -0.38
CA ALA A 17 -7.81 3.42 1.01
C ALA A 17 -7.01 2.33 1.73
N ALA A 18 -5.85 2.70 2.27
CA ALA A 18 -5.11 1.86 3.15
C ALA A 18 -5.78 1.92 4.52
N ALA A 19 -6.71 1.00 4.79
CA ALA A 19 -7.12 0.73 6.15
C ALA A 19 -6.18 -0.36 6.68
N GLY A 20 -5.47 0.00 7.68
CA GLY A 20 -4.80 -0.74 8.72
C GLY A 20 -4.44 -2.21 8.50
N PHE A 21 -3.54 -2.52 7.61
CA PHE A 21 -2.70 -3.71 7.70
C PHE A 21 -1.30 -3.33 7.26
N MET A 22 -0.48 -3.03 8.24
CA MET A 22 0.93 -2.82 7.99
C MET A 22 1.70 -4.15 8.02
N GLY A 23 1.54 -4.94 6.98
CA GLY A 23 2.74 -5.48 6.40
C GLY A 23 3.28 -4.37 5.49
N TRP A 24 4.42 -3.81 5.79
CA TRP A 24 5.11 -2.79 5.04
C TRP A 24 5.26 -3.17 3.58
N THR A 25 4.24 -2.98 2.82
CA THR A 25 4.33 -2.92 1.37
C THR A 25 3.80 -1.55 1.01
N ALA A 26 4.74 -0.61 0.78
CA ALA A 26 4.41 0.57 0.01
C ALA A 26 3.60 0.09 -1.20
N TYR A 27 2.29 0.33 -1.19
CA TYR A 27 1.49 0.16 -2.38
C TYR A 27 1.99 1.21 -3.36
N ALA A 28 2.91 0.80 -4.24
CA ALA A 28 3.16 1.56 -5.44
C ALA A 28 1.81 1.61 -6.17
N MET A 29 1.10 2.71 -6.02
CA MET A 29 0.03 3.06 -6.93
C MET A 29 0.71 3.16 -8.29
N GLN A 30 0.53 2.13 -9.12
CA GLN A 30 0.90 2.22 -10.53
C GLN A 30 0.02 3.32 -11.11
N ALA A 31 0.65 4.46 -11.39
CA ALA A 31 0.07 5.47 -12.23
C ALA A 31 -0.39 4.78 -13.52
N GLN A 32 -1.69 4.74 -13.74
CA GLN A 32 -2.26 4.17 -14.95
C GLN A 32 -1.90 5.10 -16.11
N GLU A 33 -1.17 4.60 -17.09
CA GLU A 33 -0.93 5.30 -18.34
C GLU A 33 -2.27 5.71 -18.98
N LEU A 34 -2.44 7.01 -19.15
CA LEU A 34 -3.48 7.58 -20.00
C LEU A 34 -3.01 7.43 -21.45
N ASP A 35 -3.56 6.45 -22.18
CA ASP A 35 -3.51 6.43 -23.63
C ASP A 35 -4.37 7.59 -24.14
N LEU A 36 -3.76 8.72 -24.42
CA LEU A 36 -4.39 9.82 -25.13
C LEU A 36 -4.26 9.55 -26.62
N PRO A 37 -5.37 9.51 -27.37
CA PRO A 37 -5.30 9.44 -28.83
C PRO A 37 -4.65 10.70 -29.39
N ASN A 38 -3.78 10.56 -30.39
CA ASN A 38 -3.24 11.66 -31.19
C ASN A 38 -4.40 12.48 -31.77
N LEU A 39 -4.69 13.62 -31.16
CA LEU A 39 -5.61 14.62 -31.67
C LEU A 39 -4.80 15.73 -32.29
N ASP A 40 -4.73 15.77 -33.63
CA ASP A 40 -4.22 16.88 -34.47
C ASP A 40 -5.17 18.09 -34.40
N LEU A 41 -5.40 18.63 -33.21
CA LEU A 41 -6.11 19.90 -33.04
C LEU A 41 -5.25 20.81 -32.16
N PRO A 42 -5.03 22.09 -32.53
CA PRO A 42 -4.38 23.06 -31.68
C PRO A 42 -5.36 23.54 -30.60
N ILE A 43 -5.88 22.63 -29.81
CA ILE A 43 -6.56 22.96 -28.56
C ILE A 43 -5.42 23.28 -27.59
N LEU A 44 -5.39 24.52 -27.10
CA LEU A 44 -4.55 24.92 -25.97
C LEU A 44 -5.03 24.13 -24.73
N LEU A 45 -4.67 22.85 -24.65
CA LEU A 45 -4.91 22.07 -23.44
C LEU A 45 -4.17 22.73 -22.29
N PRO A 46 -4.79 22.83 -21.12
CA PRO A 46 -4.09 23.31 -19.93
C PRO A 46 -2.85 22.45 -19.71
N LYS A 47 -1.69 23.07 -19.46
CA LYS A 47 -0.42 22.34 -19.19
C LYS A 47 -0.50 21.42 -17.99
N TRP A 48 -1.47 21.64 -17.12
CA TRP A 48 -1.72 20.91 -15.89
C TRP A 48 -3.16 20.45 -15.80
N GLU A 49 -3.33 19.18 -15.49
CA GLU A 49 -4.59 18.62 -15.04
C GLU A 49 -4.51 18.45 -13.52
N HIS A 50 -5.62 18.67 -12.84
CA HIS A 50 -5.71 18.52 -11.41
C HIS A 50 -7.00 17.81 -11.01
N ASP A 51 -6.92 17.02 -9.96
CA ASP A 51 -8.08 16.45 -9.25
C ASP A 51 -7.81 16.66 -7.76
N PHE A 52 -8.72 17.32 -7.09
CA PHE A 52 -8.66 17.58 -5.67
C PHE A 52 -9.91 17.02 -5.02
N SER A 53 -9.76 16.30 -3.92
CA SER A 53 -10.90 15.84 -3.17
C SER A 53 -10.69 15.94 -1.67
N LEU A 54 -11.75 16.32 -1.00
CA LEU A 54 -11.86 16.40 0.46
C LEU A 54 -12.90 15.39 0.92
N ARG A 55 -12.59 14.65 1.98
CA ARG A 55 -13.53 13.72 2.62
C ARG A 55 -13.74 14.11 4.07
N THR A 56 -14.97 13.97 4.55
CA THR A 56 -15.27 14.01 5.98
C THR A 56 -16.30 12.94 6.29
N GLY A 57 -16.24 12.41 7.50
CA GLY A 57 -17.15 11.37 7.93
C GLY A 57 -17.04 11.10 9.42
N ALA A 58 -17.88 10.21 9.86
CA ALA A 58 -17.85 9.67 11.21
C ALA A 58 -17.88 8.15 11.17
N GLY A 59 -17.39 7.53 12.21
CA GLY A 59 -17.34 6.09 12.28
C GLY A 59 -17.22 5.57 13.71
N TYR A 60 -17.08 4.27 13.79
CA TYR A 60 -16.93 3.54 15.04
C TYR A 60 -15.94 2.40 14.84
N ARG A 61 -15.06 2.20 15.82
CA ARG A 61 -14.09 1.09 15.87
C ARG A 61 -14.22 0.39 17.22
N ASP A 62 -14.38 -0.93 17.19
CA ASP A 62 -14.60 -1.75 18.39
C ASP A 62 -13.31 -2.10 19.15
N ASN A 63 -12.15 -1.97 18.53
CA ASN A 63 -10.85 -2.26 19.14
C ASN A 63 -9.78 -1.25 18.65
N VAL A 64 -9.77 -0.05 19.24
CA VAL A 64 -8.85 1.02 18.83
C VAL A 64 -7.38 0.65 19.05
N GLY A 65 -7.08 -0.08 20.13
CA GLY A 65 -5.73 -0.45 20.51
C GLY A 65 -5.23 -1.78 19.94
N LEU A 66 -6.01 -2.46 19.07
CA LEU A 66 -5.73 -3.82 18.58
C LEU A 66 -5.40 -4.78 19.73
N ALA A 67 -6.12 -4.63 20.85
CA ALA A 67 -5.86 -5.39 22.06
C ALA A 67 -6.41 -6.82 21.95
N SER A 68 -5.66 -7.79 22.49
CA SER A 68 -6.09 -9.19 22.61
C SER A 68 -7.07 -9.39 23.78
N GLN A 69 -6.96 -8.55 24.79
CA GLN A 69 -7.82 -8.58 25.98
C GLN A 69 -8.38 -7.19 26.26
N SER A 70 -9.64 -7.12 26.70
CA SER A 70 -10.31 -5.87 27.06
C SER A 70 -10.22 -4.80 25.96
N PRO A 71 -10.68 -5.10 24.72
CA PRO A 71 -10.66 -4.14 23.63
C PRO A 71 -11.40 -2.86 24.03
N LYS A 72 -10.86 -1.71 23.62
CA LYS A 72 -11.50 -0.41 23.83
C LYS A 72 -12.11 0.06 22.53
N GLU A 73 -13.37 0.37 22.58
CA GLU A 73 -14.14 0.90 21.47
C GLU A 73 -14.18 2.42 21.48
N SER A 74 -14.33 3.02 20.34
CA SER A 74 -14.56 4.47 20.22
C SER A 74 -15.27 4.84 18.92
N ALA A 75 -16.15 5.81 19.00
CA ALA A 75 -16.55 6.59 17.85
C ALA A 75 -15.43 7.54 17.46
N PHE A 76 -15.39 7.92 16.17
CA PHE A 76 -14.38 8.85 15.66
C PHE A 76 -14.94 9.75 14.56
N ILE A 77 -14.24 10.87 14.35
CA ILE A 77 -14.41 11.73 13.17
C ILE A 77 -13.23 11.46 12.25
N ALA A 78 -13.50 11.32 10.96
CA ALA A 78 -12.49 11.10 9.93
C ALA A 78 -12.49 12.28 8.95
N THR A 79 -11.31 12.79 8.63
CA THR A 79 -11.09 13.72 7.52
C THR A 79 -10.03 13.16 6.58
N GLY A 80 -10.16 13.44 5.31
CA GLY A 80 -9.19 12.98 4.31
C GLY A 80 -9.07 13.97 3.16
N LEU A 81 -7.85 14.13 2.70
CA LEU A 81 -7.48 14.97 1.58
C LEU A 81 -6.83 14.12 0.51
N GLU A 82 -7.08 14.41 -0.75
CA GLU A 82 -6.32 13.84 -1.86
C GLU A 82 -6.20 14.83 -2.99
N MET A 83 -5.01 14.93 -3.55
CA MET A 83 -4.68 15.83 -4.65
C MET A 83 -3.83 15.07 -5.67
N ILE A 84 -4.18 15.23 -6.92
CA ILE A 84 -3.40 14.77 -8.07
C ILE A 84 -3.15 15.99 -8.95
N LEU A 85 -1.89 16.23 -9.29
CA LEU A 85 -1.48 17.20 -10.30
C LEU A 85 -0.71 16.45 -11.37
N LEU A 86 -1.17 16.56 -12.61
CA LEU A 86 -0.54 15.95 -13.77
C LEU A 86 -0.14 17.02 -14.76
N ARG A 87 1.15 17.15 -15.03
CA ARG A 87 1.65 17.94 -16.15
C ARG A 87 1.62 17.07 -17.40
N LEU A 88 0.88 17.49 -18.40
CA LEU A 88 0.84 16.81 -19.69
C LEU A 88 2.24 16.71 -20.29
N PRO A 89 2.52 15.65 -21.07
CA PRO A 89 3.84 15.45 -21.65
C PRO A 89 4.30 16.65 -22.48
N GLU A 90 5.48 17.16 -22.15
CA GLU A 90 6.18 18.19 -22.91
C GLU A 90 7.60 17.67 -23.16
N ASN A 91 8.04 17.63 -24.42
CA ASN A 91 9.32 17.05 -24.82
C ASN A 91 9.51 15.61 -24.30
N ASN A 92 8.48 14.77 -24.44
CA ASN A 92 8.46 13.37 -23.98
C ASN A 92 8.60 13.18 -22.46
N THR A 93 8.49 14.26 -21.68
CA THR A 93 8.59 14.21 -20.22
C THR A 93 7.26 14.54 -19.58
N GLN A 94 6.82 13.67 -18.70
CA GLN A 94 5.62 13.81 -17.87
C GLN A 94 6.03 14.00 -16.41
N LEU A 95 5.34 14.90 -15.69
CA LEU A 95 5.46 15.07 -14.25
C LEU A 95 4.09 14.79 -13.61
N SER A 96 4.07 13.97 -12.57
CA SER A 96 2.89 13.80 -11.72
C SER A 96 3.24 14.02 -10.26
N LEU A 97 2.35 14.72 -9.55
CA LEU A 97 2.41 14.91 -8.12
C LEU A 97 1.14 14.30 -7.51
N PHE A 98 1.31 13.53 -6.46
CA PHE A 98 0.22 12.95 -5.71
C PHE A 98 0.40 13.26 -4.22
N LEU A 99 -0.67 13.66 -3.56
CA LEU A 99 -0.72 13.87 -2.11
C LEU A 99 -1.99 13.21 -1.59
N SER A 100 -1.89 12.47 -0.50
CA SER A 100 -3.04 12.03 0.28
C SER A 100 -2.74 12.18 1.76
N ALA A 101 -3.77 12.53 2.55
CA ALA A 101 -3.68 12.59 4.00
C ALA A 101 -5.01 12.14 4.60
N ASP A 102 -4.94 11.37 5.66
CA ASP A 102 -6.09 10.94 6.45
C ASP A 102 -5.83 11.23 7.93
N ASP A 103 -6.83 11.77 8.63
CA ASP A 103 -6.82 12.07 10.05
C ASP A 103 -8.09 11.49 10.69
N LEU A 104 -7.91 10.63 11.68
CA LEU A 104 -8.96 10.09 12.51
C LEU A 104 -8.82 10.64 13.93
N ARG A 105 -9.89 11.13 14.51
CA ARG A 105 -9.97 11.63 15.89
C ARG A 105 -10.96 10.81 16.67
N PHE A 106 -10.44 10.03 17.63
CA PHE A 106 -11.25 9.20 18.52
C PHE A 106 -11.88 10.06 19.64
N LEU A 107 -13.13 9.77 19.98
CA LEU A 107 -13.88 10.58 20.95
C LEU A 107 -13.72 10.08 22.39
N SER A 108 -13.37 8.80 22.59
CA SER A 108 -13.35 8.18 23.93
C SER A 108 -12.39 6.99 24.07
N SER A 109 -11.25 7.00 23.41
CA SER A 109 -10.34 5.83 23.38
C SER A 109 -9.24 5.81 24.44
N GLY A 110 -9.23 6.76 25.36
CA GLY A 110 -8.19 6.85 26.39
C GLY A 110 -6.87 7.40 25.86
N PRO A 111 -5.74 6.68 25.93
CA PRO A 111 -4.43 7.21 25.53
C PRO A 111 -4.25 7.36 24.01
N ILE A 112 -5.12 6.72 23.21
CA ILE A 112 -5.10 6.83 21.75
C ILE A 112 -6.21 7.79 21.35
N ASP A 113 -5.83 9.02 21.01
CA ASP A 113 -6.77 10.08 20.65
C ASP A 113 -6.89 10.30 19.14
N LYS A 114 -5.90 9.82 18.38
CA LYS A 114 -5.84 10.05 16.93
C LYS A 114 -5.10 8.94 16.19
N GLU A 115 -5.35 8.87 14.89
CA GLU A 115 -4.49 8.21 13.90
C GLU A 115 -4.34 9.12 12.69
N GLN A 116 -3.13 9.28 12.19
CA GLN A 116 -2.82 10.16 11.07
C GLN A 116 -1.92 9.46 10.09
N THR A 117 -2.21 9.62 8.80
CA THR A 117 -1.32 9.19 7.72
C THR A 117 -1.24 10.27 6.67
N ALA A 118 -0.06 10.44 6.08
CA ALA A 118 0.10 11.27 4.89
C ALA A 118 1.06 10.58 3.92
N PHE A 119 0.78 10.73 2.64
CA PHE A 119 1.61 10.24 1.55
C PHE A 119 1.77 11.34 0.52
N ALA A 120 3.00 11.59 0.11
CA ALA A 120 3.32 12.48 -1.01
C ALA A 120 4.24 11.75 -2.00
N GLN A 121 3.99 11.94 -3.29
CA GLN A 121 4.82 11.39 -4.36
C GLN A 121 5.01 12.43 -5.45
N ALA A 122 6.25 12.57 -5.90
CA ALA A 122 6.61 13.24 -7.14
C ALA A 122 7.19 12.19 -8.10
N LEU A 123 6.69 12.12 -9.33
CA LEU A 123 7.14 11.17 -10.33
C LEU A 123 7.38 11.89 -11.64
N VAL A 124 8.63 11.79 -12.13
CA VAL A 124 9.03 12.21 -13.47
C VAL A 124 9.22 10.97 -14.33
N LYS A 125 8.67 11.00 -15.53
CA LYS A 125 8.85 9.96 -16.56
C LYS A 125 9.28 10.63 -17.85
N THR A 126 10.28 10.07 -18.51
CA THR A 126 10.77 10.55 -19.80
C THR A 126 10.82 9.37 -20.79
N ASP A 127 10.12 9.53 -21.90
CA ASP A 127 10.21 8.59 -23.02
C ASP A 127 11.47 8.90 -23.81
N CYS A 128 12.38 7.92 -23.86
CA CYS A 128 13.65 8.00 -24.57
C CYS A 128 13.59 7.45 -26.00
N GLY A 129 12.40 7.11 -26.48
CA GLY A 129 12.20 6.49 -27.79
C GLY A 129 12.53 5.01 -27.83
N SER A 130 12.16 4.37 -28.94
CA SER A 130 12.38 2.93 -29.16
C SER A 130 11.81 2.03 -28.05
N GLY A 131 10.76 2.47 -27.36
CA GLY A 131 10.11 1.76 -26.24
C GLY A 131 10.87 1.80 -24.91
N TRP A 132 11.86 2.69 -24.76
CA TRP A 132 12.54 2.94 -23.49
C TRP A 132 11.94 4.12 -22.76
N GLN A 133 11.75 3.97 -21.47
CA GLN A 133 11.29 5.03 -20.57
C GLN A 133 12.14 5.03 -19.30
N VAL A 134 12.61 6.21 -18.89
CA VAL A 134 13.30 6.43 -17.63
C VAL A 134 12.34 7.10 -16.65
N SER A 135 12.40 6.75 -15.40
CA SER A 135 11.59 7.35 -14.34
C SER A 135 12.41 7.66 -13.11
N LEU A 136 12.01 8.71 -12.39
CA LEU A 136 12.49 9.06 -11.07
C LEU A 136 11.29 9.37 -10.18
N ALA A 137 11.14 8.65 -9.08
CA ALA A 137 10.12 8.90 -8.07
C ALA A 137 10.77 9.32 -6.76
N ALA A 138 10.18 10.33 -6.11
CA ALA A 138 10.45 10.68 -4.73
C ALA A 138 9.15 10.55 -3.95
N GLU A 139 9.18 9.81 -2.83
CA GLU A 139 8.00 9.52 -2.03
C GLU A 139 8.29 9.86 -0.56
N TYR A 140 7.28 10.36 0.11
CA TYR A 140 7.30 10.63 1.54
C TYR A 140 6.06 10.07 2.18
N VAL A 141 6.23 9.34 3.28
CA VAL A 141 5.15 8.78 4.09
C VAL A 141 5.30 9.28 5.51
N TYR A 142 4.25 9.81 6.07
CA TYR A 142 4.08 10.07 7.50
C TYR A 142 3.02 9.13 8.05
N GLN A 143 3.26 8.61 9.23
CA GLN A 143 2.29 7.80 9.97
C GLN A 143 2.35 8.11 11.46
N ASP A 144 1.18 8.13 12.09
CA ASP A 144 0.96 8.18 13.52
C ASP A 144 -0.28 7.33 13.80
N GLN A 145 -0.09 6.05 14.12
CA GLN A 145 -1.19 5.09 14.24
C GLN A 145 -0.81 3.88 15.08
N VAL A 146 -1.84 3.16 15.55
CA VAL A 146 -1.63 1.90 16.26
C VAL A 146 -1.33 0.80 15.26
N VAL A 147 -0.21 0.11 15.48
CA VAL A 147 0.31 -0.94 14.58
C VAL A 147 0.67 -2.17 15.39
N ASP A 148 0.38 -3.34 14.83
CA ASP A 148 0.96 -4.59 15.29
C ASP A 148 2.37 -4.72 14.73
N VAL A 149 3.36 -4.47 15.56
CA VAL A 149 4.78 -4.60 15.21
C VAL A 149 5.37 -5.95 15.60
N SER A 150 4.59 -6.84 16.18
CA SER A 150 5.04 -8.14 16.65
C SER A 150 5.67 -9.00 15.55
N VAL A 151 5.23 -8.79 14.30
CA VAL A 151 5.76 -9.51 13.12
C VAL A 151 7.25 -9.26 12.92
N THR A 152 7.69 -8.00 13.05
CA THR A 152 9.08 -7.58 12.80
C THR A 152 9.87 -7.34 14.06
N GLU A 153 9.19 -7.04 15.17
CA GLU A 153 9.78 -6.66 16.45
C GLU A 153 9.32 -7.60 17.57
N PRO A 154 9.95 -8.76 17.70
CA PRO A 154 9.61 -9.72 18.74
C PRO A 154 9.75 -9.13 20.15
N GLY A 155 8.71 -9.31 20.94
CA GLY A 155 8.61 -8.73 22.30
C GLY A 155 7.88 -7.41 22.36
N LEU A 156 7.72 -6.70 21.25
CA LEU A 156 6.75 -5.63 21.09
C LEU A 156 5.44 -6.21 20.58
N ARG A 157 4.33 -5.51 20.82
CA ARG A 157 2.98 -5.90 20.40
C ARG A 157 2.39 -4.76 19.58
N THR A 158 1.10 -4.58 19.74
CA THR A 158 0.42 -3.40 19.20
C THR A 158 0.82 -2.16 19.99
N ILE A 159 1.41 -1.21 19.31
CA ILE A 159 1.87 0.06 19.89
C ILE A 159 1.48 1.24 18.99
N PRO A 160 1.30 2.45 19.56
CA PRO A 160 1.31 3.66 18.75
C PRO A 160 2.67 3.83 18.08
N VAL A 161 2.69 4.01 16.77
CA VAL A 161 3.89 4.21 15.97
C VAL A 161 3.80 5.53 15.27
N THR A 162 4.73 6.42 15.57
CA THR A 162 4.94 7.65 14.82
C THR A 162 6.23 7.53 14.03
N GLY A 163 6.17 7.81 12.75
CA GLY A 163 7.36 7.68 11.89
C GLY A 163 7.22 8.37 10.54
N HIS A 164 8.37 8.53 9.90
CA HIS A 164 8.53 9.14 8.60
C HIS A 164 9.34 8.23 7.68
N THR A 165 8.91 8.08 6.44
CA THR A 165 9.67 7.36 5.41
C THR A 165 9.95 8.27 4.24
N ALA A 166 11.20 8.33 3.82
CA ALA A 166 11.60 8.95 2.56
C ALA A 166 12.11 7.85 1.61
N ILE A 167 11.61 7.85 0.38
CA ILE A 167 11.98 6.87 -0.65
C ILE A 167 12.35 7.63 -1.91
N VAL A 168 13.47 7.24 -2.51
CA VAL A 168 13.84 7.64 -3.87
C VAL A 168 13.93 6.37 -4.71
N ARG A 169 13.38 6.40 -5.91
CA ARG A 169 13.32 5.24 -6.79
C ARG A 169 13.61 5.66 -8.22
N GLU A 170 14.72 5.19 -8.73
CA GLU A 170 15.06 5.27 -10.14
C GLU A 170 14.49 4.07 -10.87
N GLY A 171 14.01 4.25 -12.09
CA GLY A 171 13.41 3.18 -12.88
C GLY A 171 13.76 3.28 -14.35
N LEU A 172 13.95 2.12 -14.95
CA LEU A 172 14.16 1.93 -16.39
C LEU A 172 13.14 0.92 -16.88
N ARG A 173 12.26 1.34 -17.78
CA ARG A 173 11.25 0.49 -18.42
C ARG A 173 11.59 0.27 -19.88
N ARG A 174 11.33 -0.93 -20.35
CA ARG A 174 11.40 -1.33 -21.76
C ARG A 174 10.06 -1.96 -22.15
N ASP A 175 9.42 -1.40 -23.16
CA ASP A 175 8.26 -1.99 -23.81
C ASP A 175 8.73 -2.84 -25.01
N PHE A 176 8.20 -4.06 -25.10
CA PHE A 176 8.50 -5.02 -26.16
C PHE A 176 7.28 -5.22 -27.06
N ALA A 177 7.49 -5.93 -28.16
CA ALA A 177 6.40 -6.40 -29.00
C ALA A 177 5.39 -7.24 -28.20
N ASN A 178 4.15 -7.36 -28.69
CA ASN A 178 3.08 -8.15 -28.09
C ASN A 178 2.64 -7.66 -26.69
N ASN A 179 2.76 -6.34 -26.43
CA ASN A 179 2.36 -5.69 -25.19
C ASN A 179 3.03 -6.27 -23.92
N CYS A 180 4.23 -6.82 -24.09
CA CYS A 180 5.08 -7.21 -22.97
C CYS A 180 5.95 -6.03 -22.57
N TRP A 181 6.28 -5.93 -21.29
CA TRP A 181 7.16 -4.91 -20.76
C TRP A 181 8.02 -5.43 -19.61
N MET A 182 9.13 -4.78 -19.39
CA MET A 182 10.06 -5.02 -18.28
C MET A 182 10.37 -3.69 -17.61
N MET A 183 10.45 -3.68 -16.30
CA MET A 183 10.85 -2.52 -15.50
C MET A 183 11.89 -2.94 -14.47
N MET A 184 13.00 -2.24 -14.44
CA MET A 184 14.04 -2.36 -13.43
C MET A 184 14.00 -1.10 -12.57
N GLU A 185 14.03 -1.25 -11.26
CA GLU A 185 14.00 -0.15 -10.29
C GLU A 185 15.07 -0.36 -9.23
N LEU A 186 15.59 0.75 -8.70
CA LEU A 186 16.47 0.76 -7.54
C LEU A 186 15.86 1.68 -6.46
N PRO A 187 14.97 1.15 -5.60
CA PRO A 187 14.49 1.89 -4.44
C PRO A 187 15.58 2.02 -3.38
N VAL A 188 15.70 3.22 -2.83
CA VAL A 188 16.48 3.55 -1.64
C VAL A 188 15.53 4.22 -0.66
N GLN A 189 15.44 3.69 0.54
CA GLN A 189 14.50 4.13 1.56
C GLN A 189 15.24 4.43 2.86
N ARG A 190 14.82 5.51 3.53
CA ARG A 190 15.19 5.82 4.90
C ARG A 190 13.93 5.92 5.74
N GLN A 191 13.90 5.18 6.85
CA GLN A 191 12.83 5.17 7.82
C GLN A 191 13.31 5.81 9.11
N PHE A 192 12.51 6.73 9.63
CA PHE A 192 12.69 7.36 10.92
C PHE A 192 11.49 7.05 11.81
N PHE A 193 11.74 6.57 13.01
CA PHE A 193 10.71 6.29 14.01
C PHE A 193 10.95 7.08 15.29
N HIS A 194 9.84 7.32 16.01
CA HIS A 194 9.95 7.62 17.42
C HIS A 194 10.07 6.31 18.23
N GLU A 195 10.75 6.37 19.36
CA GLU A 195 10.82 5.22 20.26
C GLU A 195 9.44 4.57 20.48
N PRO A 196 9.36 3.22 20.58
CA PRO A 196 10.47 2.29 20.84
C PRO A 196 11.06 1.61 19.59
N LEU A 197 10.70 2.01 18.37
CA LEU A 197 11.23 1.42 17.15
C LEU A 197 12.53 2.09 16.72
N ASP A 198 13.42 1.31 16.12
CA ASP A 198 14.70 1.82 15.62
C ASP A 198 14.60 2.27 14.16
N ASP A 199 15.38 3.26 13.83
CA ASP A 199 15.54 3.77 12.48
C ASP A 199 16.28 2.77 11.60
N TYR A 200 15.97 2.76 10.30
CA TYR A 200 16.70 1.91 9.37
C TYR A 200 16.79 2.51 7.96
N SER A 201 17.78 2.04 7.23
CA SER A 201 17.89 2.22 5.77
C SER A 201 17.59 0.92 5.05
N GLU A 202 16.95 1.01 3.88
CA GLU A 202 16.66 -0.14 3.04
C GLU A 202 16.94 0.22 1.57
N TYR A 203 17.58 -0.70 0.85
CA TYR A 203 17.87 -0.53 -0.57
C TYR A 203 18.02 -1.87 -1.26
N GLY A 204 17.79 -1.90 -2.57
CA GLY A 204 18.01 -3.09 -3.37
C GLY A 204 17.29 -3.06 -4.72
N PRO A 205 17.69 -3.90 -5.66
CA PRO A 205 17.10 -3.96 -6.99
C PRO A 205 15.73 -4.63 -6.98
N ARG A 206 14.88 -4.14 -7.88
CA ARG A 206 13.55 -4.65 -8.17
C ARG A 206 13.41 -4.86 -9.68
N LEU A 207 12.94 -6.02 -10.07
CA LEU A 207 12.61 -6.36 -11.46
C LEU A 207 11.12 -6.69 -11.55
N THR A 208 10.44 -6.08 -12.51
CA THR A 208 9.04 -6.40 -12.83
C THR A 208 8.93 -6.75 -14.30
N LEU A 209 8.27 -7.86 -14.60
CA LEU A 209 7.91 -8.28 -15.96
C LEU A 209 6.40 -8.26 -16.06
N GLY A 210 5.87 -7.73 -17.14
CA GLY A 210 4.43 -7.65 -17.30
C GLY A 210 3.97 -7.82 -18.74
N LYS A 211 2.69 -8.13 -18.88
CA LYS A 211 2.00 -8.26 -20.17
C LYS A 211 0.60 -7.69 -20.05
N THR A 212 0.28 -6.78 -20.97
CA THR A 212 -1.08 -6.25 -21.13
C THR A 212 -1.82 -7.03 -22.22
N TYR A 213 -3.09 -7.36 -22.02
CA TYR A 213 -3.88 -8.13 -22.96
C TYR A 213 -5.38 -7.79 -22.85
N GLY A 214 -6.14 -8.20 -23.88
CA GLY A 214 -7.60 -8.03 -23.90
C GLY A 214 -8.01 -6.56 -23.72
N HIS A 215 -8.91 -6.32 -22.75
CA HIS A 215 -9.47 -4.99 -22.47
C HIS A 215 -8.59 -4.19 -21.49
N GLN A 216 -7.26 -4.20 -21.67
CA GLN A 216 -6.24 -3.64 -20.75
C GLN A 216 -6.14 -4.42 -19.43
N SER A 217 -6.43 -5.71 -19.47
CA SER A 217 -6.03 -6.63 -18.41
C SER A 217 -4.52 -6.74 -18.37
N GLU A 218 -3.96 -6.94 -17.19
CA GLU A 218 -2.51 -6.97 -16.99
C GLU A 218 -2.13 -8.13 -16.07
N LEU A 219 -1.10 -8.85 -16.44
CA LEU A 219 -0.42 -9.82 -15.60
C LEU A 219 1.01 -9.35 -15.39
N SER A 220 1.46 -9.25 -14.15
CA SER A 220 2.84 -8.89 -13.84
C SER A 220 3.43 -9.77 -12.73
N VAL A 221 4.73 -10.03 -12.87
CA VAL A 221 5.54 -10.72 -11.87
C VAL A 221 6.65 -9.78 -11.46
N ARG A 222 6.80 -9.56 -10.16
CA ARG A 222 7.86 -8.76 -9.55
C ARG A 222 8.73 -9.63 -8.67
N TYR A 223 10.02 -9.39 -8.74
CA TYR A 223 11.00 -9.91 -7.80
C TYR A 223 11.87 -8.78 -7.28
N GLU A 224 12.09 -8.76 -5.97
CA GLU A 224 12.83 -7.71 -5.28
C GLU A 224 13.75 -8.35 -4.24
N ILE A 225 14.98 -7.87 -4.18
CA ILE A 225 15.94 -8.21 -3.12
C ILE A 225 16.30 -6.90 -2.46
N THR A 226 16.07 -6.79 -1.15
CA THR A 226 16.43 -5.60 -0.38
C THR A 226 17.32 -5.96 0.79
N ARG A 227 18.25 -5.07 1.11
CA ARG A 227 19.05 -5.11 2.33
C ARG A 227 18.54 -4.00 3.25
N ARG A 228 18.18 -4.39 4.47
CA ARG A 228 17.78 -3.48 5.53
C ARG A 228 18.84 -3.46 6.61
N ARG A 229 19.22 -2.27 7.06
CA ARG A 229 20.17 -2.04 8.14
C ARG A 229 19.57 -1.10 9.17
N TYR A 230 19.49 -1.57 10.41
CA TYR A 230 19.05 -0.81 11.56
C TYR A 230 20.21 -0.01 12.15
N ASP A 231 19.91 1.15 12.72
CA ASP A 231 20.94 2.04 13.24
C ASP A 231 21.50 1.56 14.57
N HIS A 232 20.65 1.15 15.50
CA HIS A 232 21.03 0.82 16.87
C HIS A 232 20.54 -0.55 17.33
N GLU A 233 19.54 -1.14 16.64
CA GLU A 233 18.98 -2.42 17.07
C GLU A 233 20.03 -3.53 17.02
N PRO A 234 20.32 -4.21 18.18
CA PRO A 234 21.29 -5.29 18.21
C PRO A 234 20.74 -6.57 17.58
N LEU A 235 21.63 -7.43 17.13
CA LEU A 235 21.28 -8.81 16.83
C LEU A 235 20.78 -9.50 18.10
N ARG A 236 19.99 -10.56 17.91
CA ARG A 236 19.59 -11.45 19.01
C ARG A 236 20.14 -12.85 18.80
N ASP A 237 20.42 -13.52 19.90
CA ASP A 237 20.74 -14.94 19.86
C ASP A 237 19.46 -15.78 19.61
N ALA A 238 19.61 -17.09 19.42
CA ALA A 238 18.48 -17.98 19.15
C ALA A 238 17.45 -18.05 20.30
N LYS A 239 17.79 -17.54 21.49
CA LYS A 239 16.89 -17.43 22.65
C LYS A 239 16.24 -16.07 22.76
N GLY A 240 16.60 -15.12 21.87
CA GLY A 240 16.06 -13.77 21.84
C GLY A 240 16.80 -12.74 22.71
N PHE A 241 17.95 -13.08 23.29
CA PHE A 241 18.76 -12.13 24.04
C PHE A 241 19.58 -11.25 23.11
N ALA A 242 19.65 -9.97 23.41
CA ALA A 242 20.46 -9.02 22.65
C ALA A 242 21.96 -9.37 22.71
N VAL A 243 22.63 -9.33 21.56
CA VAL A 243 24.10 -9.54 21.46
C VAL A 243 24.73 -8.15 21.44
N PRO A 244 25.52 -7.81 22.52
CA PRO A 244 26.12 -6.48 22.62
C PRO A 244 27.05 -6.15 21.46
N HIS A 245 27.13 -4.85 21.13
CA HIS A 245 28.04 -4.32 20.10
C HIS A 245 27.80 -4.88 18.69
N THR A 246 26.57 -5.31 18.40
CA THR A 246 26.13 -5.75 17.07
C THR A 246 25.04 -4.82 16.52
N HIS A 247 24.87 -4.81 15.20
CA HIS A 247 23.76 -4.13 14.53
C HIS A 247 22.98 -5.13 13.71
N ARG A 248 21.67 -5.04 13.79
CA ARG A 248 20.77 -5.87 13.01
C ARG A 248 20.81 -5.44 11.54
N GLU A 249 21.06 -6.41 10.70
CA GLU A 249 20.89 -6.31 9.26
C GLU A 249 19.99 -7.46 8.79
N SER A 250 19.25 -7.27 7.73
CA SER A 250 18.48 -8.36 7.11
C SER A 250 18.49 -8.25 5.60
N VAL A 251 18.45 -9.39 4.94
CA VAL A 251 18.21 -9.52 3.51
C VAL A 251 16.80 -10.02 3.32
N GLN A 252 16.03 -9.31 2.50
CA GLN A 252 14.65 -9.64 2.23
C GLN A 252 14.50 -9.97 0.73
N GLN A 253 13.83 -11.05 0.43
CA GLN A 253 13.46 -11.46 -0.92
C GLN A 253 11.93 -11.46 -1.01
N ASP A 254 11.37 -10.74 -1.97
CA ASP A 254 9.91 -10.63 -2.19
C ASP A 254 9.61 -10.99 -3.65
N ALA A 255 8.83 -12.04 -3.86
CA ALA A 255 8.29 -12.42 -5.15
C ALA A 255 6.79 -12.16 -5.15
N ARG A 256 6.28 -11.44 -6.16
CA ARG A 256 4.89 -11.05 -6.24
C ARG A 256 4.33 -11.26 -7.63
N LEU A 257 3.15 -11.87 -7.70
CA LEU A 257 2.29 -11.94 -8.88
C LEU A 257 1.13 -10.96 -8.69
N THR A 258 0.85 -10.15 -9.69
CA THR A 258 -0.34 -9.31 -9.75
C THR A 258 -1.08 -9.60 -11.04
N TRP A 259 -2.36 -9.94 -10.91
CA TRP A 259 -3.24 -10.16 -12.05
C TRP A 259 -4.43 -9.22 -11.97
N LYS A 260 -4.49 -8.26 -12.91
CA LYS A 260 -5.56 -7.30 -13.06
C LYS A 260 -6.39 -7.70 -14.27
N TYR A 261 -7.66 -7.94 -14.07
CA TYR A 261 -8.56 -8.44 -15.09
C TYR A 261 -9.83 -7.59 -15.19
N TYR A 262 -10.22 -7.23 -16.42
CA TYR A 262 -11.46 -6.55 -16.72
C TYR A 262 -12.41 -7.52 -17.40
N TRP A 263 -13.63 -7.68 -16.84
CA TRP A 263 -14.63 -8.61 -17.38
C TRP A 263 -15.43 -8.04 -18.53
N ASP A 264 -15.49 -6.71 -18.67
CA ASP A 264 -16.28 -6.05 -19.69
C ASP A 264 -15.49 -5.00 -20.46
N ASN A 265 -15.91 -4.75 -21.73
CA ASN A 265 -15.30 -3.75 -22.60
C ASN A 265 -15.44 -2.31 -22.05
N GLN A 266 -16.42 -2.05 -21.20
CA GLN A 266 -16.64 -0.76 -20.55
C GLN A 266 -15.80 -0.60 -19.29
N ARG A 267 -15.05 -1.63 -18.90
CA ARG A 267 -14.17 -1.67 -17.71
C ARG A 267 -14.89 -1.30 -16.43
N ARG A 268 -16.19 -1.62 -16.35
CA ARG A 268 -16.98 -1.40 -15.15
C ARG A 268 -16.58 -2.37 -14.02
N TRP A 269 -16.25 -3.59 -14.40
CA TRP A 269 -15.83 -4.62 -13.47
C TRP A 269 -14.34 -4.90 -13.60
N ARG A 270 -13.65 -4.86 -12.49
CA ARG A 270 -12.23 -5.20 -12.40
C ARG A 270 -11.98 -6.12 -11.21
N ALA A 271 -11.31 -7.25 -11.44
CA ALA A 271 -10.67 -8.04 -10.41
C ALA A 271 -9.17 -7.71 -10.34
N THR A 272 -8.59 -7.78 -9.16
CA THR A 272 -7.14 -7.67 -8.96
C THR A 272 -6.71 -8.70 -7.92
N THR A 273 -6.09 -9.77 -8.41
CA THR A 273 -5.51 -10.84 -7.58
C THR A 273 -4.05 -10.51 -7.31
N LYS A 274 -3.61 -10.67 -6.07
CA LYS A 274 -2.21 -10.51 -5.65
C LYS A 274 -1.78 -11.72 -4.87
N LEU A 275 -0.69 -12.35 -5.30
CA LEU A 275 -0.02 -13.41 -4.56
C LEU A 275 1.40 -12.94 -4.29
N ALA A 276 1.89 -13.14 -3.07
CA ALA A 276 3.27 -12.82 -2.74
C ALA A 276 3.88 -13.84 -1.78
N ALA A 277 5.17 -14.08 -1.96
CA ALA A 277 6.00 -14.83 -1.04
C ALA A 277 7.20 -13.95 -0.66
N LYS A 278 7.42 -13.77 0.64
CA LYS A 278 8.54 -13.01 1.17
C LYS A 278 9.31 -13.86 2.15
N GLN A 279 10.63 -13.82 2.03
CA GLN A 279 11.57 -14.36 2.99
C GLN A 279 12.40 -13.20 3.54
N SER A 280 12.64 -13.20 4.84
CA SER A 280 13.51 -12.25 5.53
C SER A 280 14.50 -13.03 6.36
N ASP A 281 15.79 -12.83 6.11
CA ASP A 281 16.88 -13.50 6.78
C ASP A 281 17.71 -12.44 7.50
N ASP A 282 17.93 -12.60 8.83
CA ASP A 282 18.79 -11.72 9.60
C ASP A 282 20.26 -12.10 9.45
N SER A 283 21.17 -11.19 9.76
CA SER A 283 22.61 -11.42 9.71
C SER A 283 23.17 -12.18 10.92
N GLY A 284 22.30 -12.63 11.82
CA GLY A 284 22.69 -13.23 13.10
C GLY A 284 22.26 -14.69 13.24
N SER A 285 21.50 -14.97 14.29
CA SER A 285 21.06 -16.33 14.66
C SER A 285 19.82 -16.81 13.92
N GLY A 286 19.24 -15.97 13.09
CA GLY A 286 17.94 -16.20 12.47
C GLY A 286 16.74 -15.90 13.38
N TYR A 287 16.97 -15.21 14.51
CA TYR A 287 15.88 -14.88 15.43
C TYR A 287 14.80 -14.02 14.78
N PHE A 288 15.18 -13.12 13.88
CA PHE A 288 14.27 -12.26 13.11
C PHE A 288 13.86 -12.84 11.74
N ASP A 289 14.26 -14.07 11.46
CA ASP A 289 13.89 -14.72 10.21
C ASP A 289 12.41 -15.04 10.19
N TYR A 290 11.79 -14.81 9.03
CA TYR A 290 10.43 -15.24 8.76
C TYR A 290 10.19 -15.47 7.29
N THR A 291 9.23 -16.35 7.02
CA THR A 291 8.62 -16.48 5.70
C THR A 291 7.19 -15.98 5.76
N ARG A 292 6.77 -15.20 4.76
CA ARG A 292 5.39 -14.72 4.62
C ARG A 292 4.82 -15.17 3.28
N LEU A 293 3.64 -15.77 3.31
CA LEU A 293 2.80 -15.99 2.14
C LEU A 293 1.59 -15.05 2.22
N LEU A 294 1.28 -14.38 1.11
CA LEU A 294 0.16 -13.45 1.03
C LEU A 294 -0.69 -13.76 -0.19
N ALA A 295 -2.00 -13.79 0.01
CA ALA A 295 -3.01 -13.80 -1.04
C ALA A 295 -3.98 -12.65 -0.83
N GLY A 296 -4.36 -11.95 -1.89
CA GLY A 296 -5.31 -10.86 -1.85
C GLY A 296 -6.15 -10.83 -3.12
N GLU A 297 -7.42 -10.49 -2.97
CA GLU A 297 -8.36 -10.29 -4.06
C GLU A 297 -9.12 -8.99 -3.86
N GLN A 298 -9.19 -8.17 -4.90
CA GLN A 298 -9.98 -6.96 -4.92
C GLN A 298 -10.92 -6.99 -6.11
N ILE A 299 -12.20 -6.79 -5.86
CA ILE A 299 -13.24 -6.61 -6.88
C ILE A 299 -13.69 -5.16 -6.85
N LEU A 300 -13.71 -4.53 -8.00
CA LEU A 300 -14.19 -3.16 -8.16
C LEU A 300 -15.27 -3.13 -9.22
N PHE A 301 -16.42 -2.59 -8.86
CA PHE A 301 -17.50 -2.23 -9.77
C PHE A 301 -17.64 -0.73 -9.88
N ARG A 302 -17.73 -0.20 -11.09
CA ARG A 302 -17.81 1.24 -11.35
C ARG A 302 -18.81 1.56 -12.45
N THR A 303 -19.68 2.51 -12.14
CA THR A 303 -20.54 3.20 -13.12
C THR A 303 -20.33 4.71 -13.00
N GLU A 304 -21.11 5.49 -13.73
CA GLU A 304 -21.11 6.95 -13.57
C GLU A 304 -21.61 7.40 -12.19
N VAL A 305 -22.50 6.61 -11.57
CA VAL A 305 -23.17 6.95 -10.31
C VAL A 305 -22.57 6.19 -9.14
N TRP A 306 -22.26 4.91 -9.30
CA TRP A 306 -21.84 4.02 -8.25
C TRP A 306 -20.38 3.58 -8.39
N GLU A 307 -19.72 3.45 -7.26
CA GLU A 307 -18.44 2.79 -7.12
C GLU A 307 -18.48 1.88 -5.90
N ILE A 308 -18.30 0.58 -6.13
CA ILE A 308 -18.33 -0.44 -5.08
C ILE A 308 -17.02 -1.21 -5.18
N SER A 309 -16.33 -1.35 -4.06
CA SER A 309 -15.13 -2.19 -3.95
C SER A 309 -15.25 -3.16 -2.77
N ALA A 310 -14.78 -4.37 -2.98
CA ALA A 310 -14.60 -5.37 -1.95
C ALA A 310 -13.16 -5.88 -2.06
N GLU A 311 -12.47 -6.00 -0.94
CA GLU A 311 -11.11 -6.52 -0.87
C GLU A 311 -11.02 -7.53 0.26
N ALA A 312 -10.38 -8.68 -0.01
CA ALA A 312 -10.02 -9.68 0.99
C ALA A 312 -8.52 -9.93 0.93
N LYS A 313 -7.88 -10.09 2.08
CA LYS A 313 -6.46 -10.39 2.22
C LYS A 313 -6.26 -11.48 3.24
N LEU A 314 -5.26 -12.33 2.99
CA LEU A 314 -4.78 -13.37 3.90
C LEU A 314 -3.26 -13.36 3.86
N ALA A 315 -2.61 -13.28 5.01
CA ALA A 315 -1.18 -13.41 5.14
C ALA A 315 -0.85 -14.44 6.22
N GLN A 316 0.07 -15.34 5.93
CA GLN A 316 0.60 -16.32 6.87
C GLN A 316 2.08 -16.04 7.09
N TYR A 317 2.50 -16.06 8.37
CA TYR A 317 3.88 -15.88 8.80
C TYR A 317 4.35 -17.11 9.55
N ASP A 318 5.51 -17.61 9.18
CA ASP A 318 6.19 -18.72 9.83
C ASP A 318 7.58 -18.27 10.27
N TYR A 319 7.91 -18.49 11.56
CA TYR A 319 9.18 -18.09 12.18
C TYR A 319 10.01 -19.33 12.50
N PRO A 320 11.15 -19.56 11.81
CA PRO A 320 11.90 -20.81 11.94
C PRO A 320 12.63 -20.94 13.29
N VAL A 321 12.99 -19.82 13.93
CA VAL A 321 13.78 -19.82 15.17
C VAL A 321 12.94 -19.48 16.39
N GLN A 322 12.07 -18.45 16.29
CA GLN A 322 11.24 -18.04 17.43
C GLN A 322 10.31 -19.14 17.91
N THR A 323 10.16 -19.26 19.22
CA THR A 323 9.22 -20.18 19.90
C THR A 323 8.15 -19.39 20.65
N VAL A 324 7.01 -20.02 20.92
CA VAL A 324 5.89 -19.41 21.65
C VAL A 324 6.33 -18.94 23.04
N SER A 325 7.10 -19.77 23.75
CA SER A 325 7.68 -19.41 25.05
C SER A 325 8.91 -20.25 25.35
N VAL A 326 9.56 -19.99 26.48
CA VAL A 326 10.69 -20.79 26.97
C VAL A 326 10.25 -22.22 27.31
N THR A 327 9.00 -22.41 27.71
CA THR A 327 8.41 -23.72 28.08
C THR A 327 7.67 -24.39 26.94
N ASP A 328 7.18 -23.61 25.97
CA ASP A 328 6.52 -24.11 24.76
C ASP A 328 7.44 -23.88 23.55
N LEU A 329 8.11 -24.95 23.12
CA LEU A 329 9.07 -24.93 22.01
C LEU A 329 8.41 -24.97 20.64
N ALA A 330 7.06 -24.92 20.55
CA ALA A 330 6.36 -24.77 19.29
C ALA A 330 6.83 -23.51 18.58
N LYS A 331 7.09 -23.61 17.26
CA LYS A 331 7.51 -22.47 16.48
C LYS A 331 6.39 -21.45 16.37
N ARG A 332 6.75 -20.16 16.47
CA ARG A 332 5.78 -19.06 16.33
C ARG A 332 5.19 -19.04 14.92
N ARG A 333 3.88 -18.85 14.84
CA ARG A 333 3.11 -18.69 13.60
C ARG A 333 2.03 -17.64 13.80
N SER A 334 1.79 -16.86 12.76
CA SER A 334 0.69 -15.92 12.75
C SER A 334 -0.03 -15.95 11.41
N THR A 335 -1.33 -15.82 11.44
CA THR A 335 -2.19 -15.67 10.27
C THR A 335 -2.98 -14.40 10.42
N GLU A 336 -2.86 -13.50 9.47
CA GLU A 336 -3.59 -12.25 9.42
C GLU A 336 -4.57 -12.30 8.24
N TRP A 337 -5.81 -11.90 8.47
CA TRP A 337 -6.75 -11.72 7.39
C TRP A 337 -7.54 -10.43 7.55
N GLY A 338 -8.00 -9.90 6.44
CA GLY A 338 -8.74 -8.66 6.41
C GLY A 338 -9.77 -8.64 5.30
N LEU A 339 -10.86 -7.95 5.57
CA LEU A 339 -11.91 -7.62 4.61
C LEU A 339 -12.11 -6.11 4.62
N ASN A 340 -12.19 -5.52 3.44
CA ASN A 340 -12.62 -4.14 3.24
C ASN A 340 -13.78 -4.13 2.26
N PHE A 341 -14.83 -3.41 2.59
CA PHE A 341 -15.95 -3.15 1.71
C PHE A 341 -16.21 -1.65 1.68
N ARG A 342 -16.29 -1.06 0.49
CA ARG A 342 -16.58 0.36 0.30
C ARG A 342 -17.62 0.56 -0.80
N CYS A 343 -18.59 1.38 -0.52
CA CYS A 343 -19.62 1.80 -1.45
C CYS A 343 -19.64 3.33 -1.53
N GLU A 344 -19.54 3.87 -2.72
CA GLU A 344 -19.67 5.31 -3.01
C GLU A 344 -20.79 5.55 -4.00
N ARG A 345 -21.61 6.57 -3.74
CA ARG A 345 -22.62 7.06 -4.67
C ARG A 345 -22.39 8.52 -4.97
N ARG A 346 -22.36 8.85 -6.27
CA ARG A 346 -22.32 10.24 -6.72
C ARG A 346 -23.72 10.85 -6.60
N VAL A 347 -23.81 11.93 -5.85
CA VAL A 347 -25.06 12.71 -5.65
C VAL A 347 -25.09 13.88 -6.64
N SER A 348 -23.96 14.53 -6.86
CA SER A 348 -23.80 15.61 -7.83
C SER A 348 -22.44 15.53 -8.55
N LYS A 349 -22.12 16.49 -9.40
CA LYS A 349 -20.81 16.57 -10.07
C LYS A 349 -19.65 16.61 -9.07
N PHE A 350 -19.85 17.25 -7.94
CA PHE A 350 -18.81 17.54 -6.95
C PHE A 350 -18.96 16.74 -5.65
N LEU A 351 -20.13 16.10 -5.42
CA LEU A 351 -20.44 15.47 -4.14
C LEU A 351 -20.74 13.99 -4.31
N LYS A 352 -20.11 13.19 -3.46
CA LYS A 352 -20.39 11.77 -3.25
C LYS A 352 -20.69 11.51 -1.79
N ILE A 353 -21.52 10.52 -1.52
CA ILE A 353 -21.66 9.88 -0.21
C ILE A 353 -20.93 8.54 -0.24
N PHE A 354 -20.36 8.16 0.89
CA PHE A 354 -19.68 6.87 1.01
C PHE A 354 -20.04 6.18 2.32
N ALA A 355 -19.94 4.84 2.28
CA ALA A 355 -19.94 3.96 3.44
C ALA A 355 -18.81 2.96 3.27
N GLU A 356 -18.14 2.61 4.37
CA GLU A 356 -17.00 1.70 4.39
C GLU A 356 -17.06 0.82 5.64
N TYR A 357 -16.73 -0.45 5.47
CA TYR A 357 -16.56 -1.43 6.53
C TYR A 357 -15.20 -2.10 6.37
N ASP A 358 -14.45 -2.13 7.46
CA ASP A 358 -13.17 -2.84 7.55
C ASP A 358 -13.22 -3.84 8.68
N ARG A 359 -12.72 -5.04 8.44
CA ARG A 359 -12.42 -6.04 9.45
C ARG A 359 -10.99 -6.51 9.30
N ALA A 360 -10.26 -6.54 10.41
CA ALA A 360 -8.94 -7.12 10.49
C ALA A 360 -8.86 -8.09 11.67
N GLU A 361 -8.16 -9.20 11.48
CA GLU A 361 -7.99 -10.23 12.50
C GLU A 361 -6.59 -10.82 12.42
N SER A 362 -5.92 -10.92 13.55
CA SER A 362 -4.66 -11.64 13.74
C SER A 362 -4.90 -12.87 14.60
N ILE A 363 -4.54 -14.03 14.06
CA ILE A 363 -4.61 -15.33 14.72
C ILE A 363 -3.17 -15.82 14.88
N SER A 364 -2.67 -15.86 16.11
CA SER A 364 -1.32 -16.32 16.43
C SER A 364 -1.37 -17.49 17.42
N ASN A 365 -0.39 -18.37 17.37
CA ASN A 365 -0.21 -19.34 18.44
C ASN A 365 0.36 -18.70 19.72
N LEU A 366 0.70 -17.41 19.70
CA LEU A 366 0.96 -16.59 20.86
C LEU A 366 -0.30 -15.75 21.20
N ALA A 367 -1.02 -16.14 22.24
CA ALA A 367 -2.33 -15.56 22.57
C ALA A 367 -2.35 -14.04 22.72
N SER A 368 -1.23 -13.45 23.11
CA SER A 368 -1.09 -12.00 23.29
C SER A 368 -1.02 -11.22 21.97
N GLU A 369 -0.86 -11.89 20.83
CA GLU A 369 -0.80 -11.28 19.49
C GLU A 369 -2.10 -11.49 18.71
N GLN A 370 -3.11 -12.07 19.35
CA GLN A 370 -4.42 -12.25 18.74
C GLN A 370 -5.26 -11.01 18.93
N TYR A 371 -5.92 -10.55 17.88
CA TYR A 371 -6.92 -9.51 17.97
C TYR A 371 -7.93 -9.61 16.84
N VAL A 372 -9.08 -8.98 17.05
CA VAL A 372 -10.08 -8.71 16.02
C VAL A 372 -10.42 -7.23 16.12
N VAL A 373 -10.56 -6.57 14.99
CA VAL A 373 -11.04 -5.19 14.92
C VAL A 373 -12.02 -5.03 13.78
N ASN A 374 -13.13 -4.36 14.07
CA ASN A 374 -14.11 -3.94 13.07
C ASN A 374 -14.21 -2.41 13.08
N THR A 375 -14.22 -1.83 11.90
CA THR A 375 -14.37 -0.38 11.71
C THR A 375 -15.50 -0.13 10.73
N VAL A 376 -16.45 0.71 11.09
CA VAL A 376 -17.51 1.20 10.20
C VAL A 376 -17.36 2.70 10.10
N LYS A 377 -17.40 3.25 8.90
CA LYS A 377 -17.43 4.71 8.69
C LYS A 377 -18.29 5.10 7.50
N GLY A 378 -18.82 6.30 7.55
CA GLY A 378 -19.57 6.87 6.45
C GLY A 378 -19.44 8.39 6.42
N GLY A 379 -19.70 8.99 5.27
CA GLY A 379 -19.52 10.43 5.15
C GLY A 379 -19.73 10.96 3.73
N LEU A 380 -19.16 12.13 3.53
CA LEU A 380 -19.23 12.90 2.30
C LEU A 380 -17.84 13.05 1.68
N SER A 381 -17.76 13.09 0.37
CA SER A 381 -16.54 13.38 -0.40
C SER A 381 -16.85 14.42 -1.47
N TRP A 382 -16.10 15.52 -1.46
CA TRP A 382 -16.16 16.58 -2.48
C TRP A 382 -15.00 16.40 -3.44
N THR A 383 -15.26 16.60 -4.74
CA THR A 383 -14.22 16.58 -5.79
C THR A 383 -14.33 17.89 -6.56
N PHE A 384 -13.22 18.56 -6.79
CA PHE A 384 -13.10 19.86 -7.43
C PHE A 384 -12.30 19.79 -8.71
#